data_e55c269719cc3212beb39e23b0743910
#
_entry.id   e55c269719cc3212beb39e23b0743910
#
_cell.length_a   1.000
_cell.length_b   1.000
_cell.length_c   1.000
_cell.angle_alpha   90.00
_cell.angle_beta   90.00
_cell.angle_gamma   90.00
#
_symmetry.space_group_name_H-M   'P 1'
#
loop_
_entity.id
_entity.type
_entity.pdbx_description
1 polymer ?
#
loop_
_entity_poly.entity_id
_entity_poly.type
_entity_poly.pdbx_seq_one_letter_code
_entity_poly.pdbx_strand_id
1 'polypeptide(L)'
;MARPGPLAVLVGALTISTLSGCIIGERPSLSEEPGAPGEPTGDAAIDAVLELLDSAPSARFSADFTILTRFGGIETDAEVVQLSEDRRTLTIGDVQFRLDGADRSTCNLASGDCASGVKNNRISDLQITHRFYAEEAAIRLRQDAGARTGTTDAQQTEIAGQPATCVVIPLGGGDVQYCALASGVLALIDDADVHIELTGYDASVAARDLASD
;
A
#
# COMPACT_ATOMS: atom_id res chain seq x y z
N MET A 1 -2.05 83.22 48.53
CA MET A 1 -2.60 83.52 47.19
C MET A 1 -1.80 82.70 46.18
N ALA A 2 -2.28 81.53 45.81
CA ALA A 2 -1.61 80.68 44.83
C ALA A 2 -2.65 80.31 43.75
N ARG A 3 -2.33 80.60 42.50
CA ARG A 3 -3.13 80.31 41.35
C ARG A 3 -2.86 78.85 40.83
N PRO A 4 -3.83 78.08 40.48
CA PRO A 4 -3.60 76.81 39.84
C PRO A 4 -3.41 76.96 38.30
N GLY A 5 -2.38 76.33 37.79
CA GLY A 5 -2.13 76.18 36.35
C GLY A 5 -2.93 75.08 35.70
N PRO A 6 -3.18 75.15 34.42
CA PRO A 6 -4.01 74.10 33.71
C PRO A 6 -3.23 72.86 33.40
N LEU A 7 -3.80 71.68 33.69
CA LEU A 7 -3.37 70.40 33.26
C LEU A 7 -3.63 70.22 31.74
N ALA A 8 -2.55 69.99 30.99
CA ALA A 8 -2.65 69.60 29.61
C ALA A 8 -2.86 68.06 29.55
N VAL A 9 -4.02 67.65 29.04
CA VAL A 9 -4.37 66.24 28.76
C VAL A 9 -3.83 65.91 27.38
N LEU A 10 -2.77 65.06 27.36
CA LEU A 10 -2.23 64.48 26.14
C LEU A 10 -3.07 63.22 25.80
N VAL A 11 -3.91 63.32 24.79
CA VAL A 11 -4.62 62.17 24.20
C VAL A 11 -3.67 61.46 23.25
N GLY A 12 -3.12 60.35 23.72
CA GLY A 12 -2.35 59.43 22.88
C GLY A 12 -3.27 58.63 21.98
N ALA A 13 -3.23 58.86 20.69
CA ALA A 13 -3.89 58.05 19.71
C ALA A 13 -3.16 56.72 19.55
N LEU A 14 -3.77 55.63 20.08
CA LEU A 14 -3.29 54.26 19.89
C LEU A 14 -3.72 53.77 18.52
N THR A 15 -2.85 53.82 17.52
CA THR A 15 -3.07 53.23 16.21
C THR A 15 -2.92 51.70 16.29
N ILE A 16 -4.04 51.00 16.32
CA ILE A 16 -4.08 49.54 16.20
C ILE A 16 -3.83 49.19 14.74
N SER A 17 -2.60 48.77 14.40
CA SER A 17 -2.27 48.20 13.12
C SER A 17 -2.81 46.79 13.07
N THR A 18 -3.94 46.58 12.45
CA THR A 18 -4.47 45.24 12.10
C THR A 18 -3.58 44.65 11.01
N LEU A 19 -2.70 43.74 11.39
CA LEU A 19 -2.01 42.83 10.47
C LEU A 19 -3.05 41.83 9.89
N SER A 20 -3.74 42.27 8.85
CA SER A 20 -4.51 41.34 8.00
C SER A 20 -3.51 40.56 7.13
N GLY A 21 -2.87 39.58 7.70
CA GLY A 21 -2.14 38.55 6.95
C GLY A 21 -3.16 37.66 6.24
N CYS A 22 -3.57 38.06 5.02
CA CYS A 22 -4.21 37.12 4.12
C CYS A 22 -3.20 36.03 3.77
N ILE A 23 -3.28 34.89 4.42
CA ILE A 23 -2.67 33.65 3.92
C ILE A 23 -3.55 33.22 2.74
N ILE A 24 -3.33 33.83 1.58
CA ILE A 24 -3.80 33.33 0.29
C ILE A 24 -2.66 32.45 -0.26
N GLY A 25 -2.37 31.36 0.44
CA GLY A 25 -1.65 30.25 -0.11
C GLY A 25 -2.71 29.19 -0.39
N GLU A 26 -2.87 28.74 -1.63
CA GLU A 26 -3.48 27.45 -1.89
C GLU A 26 -2.85 26.48 -0.89
N ARG A 27 -3.68 25.89 -0.04
CA ARG A 27 -3.23 24.78 0.78
C ARG A 27 -2.75 23.73 -0.21
N PRO A 28 -1.52 23.19 -0.10
CA PRO A 28 -1.15 22.02 -0.87
C PRO A 28 -2.26 21.02 -0.67
N SER A 29 -2.95 20.65 -1.73
CA SER A 29 -3.91 19.57 -1.66
C SER A 29 -3.11 18.33 -1.27
N LEU A 30 -3.36 17.77 -0.09
CA LEU A 30 -2.81 16.50 0.36
C LEU A 30 -3.43 15.31 -0.38
N SER A 31 -4.05 15.54 -1.49
CA SER A 31 -4.70 14.54 -2.32
C SER A 31 -4.18 14.61 -3.76
N GLU A 32 -2.91 14.28 -3.92
CA GLU A 32 -2.62 13.40 -5.04
C GLU A 32 -2.95 12.00 -4.54
N GLU A 33 -4.21 11.59 -4.73
CA GLU A 33 -4.54 10.17 -4.68
C GLU A 33 -3.57 9.47 -5.63
N PRO A 34 -2.96 8.34 -5.24
CA PRO A 34 -2.14 7.57 -6.16
C PRO A 34 -2.96 7.31 -7.41
N GLY A 35 -2.38 7.53 -8.60
CA GLY A 35 -3.09 7.46 -9.88
C GLY A 35 -3.97 6.22 -9.97
N ALA A 36 -5.10 6.34 -10.67
CA ALA A 36 -6.07 5.26 -10.81
C ALA A 36 -5.44 4.03 -11.51
N PRO A 37 -5.95 2.82 -11.28
CA PRO A 37 -5.53 1.64 -12.05
C PRO A 37 -5.54 1.91 -13.55
N GLY A 38 -4.45 1.52 -14.26
CA GLY A 38 -4.27 1.79 -15.69
C GLY A 38 -3.78 3.19 -16.06
N GLU A 39 -3.62 4.10 -15.10
CA GLU A 39 -3.02 5.41 -15.34
C GLU A 39 -1.49 5.32 -15.34
N PRO A 40 -0.80 5.74 -16.44
CA PRO A 40 0.66 5.66 -16.53
C PRO A 40 1.35 6.69 -15.63
N THR A 41 2.46 6.29 -15.03
CA THR A 41 3.32 7.17 -14.22
C THR A 41 4.26 8.03 -15.08
N GLY A 42 4.40 7.69 -16.36
CA GLY A 42 5.37 8.26 -17.29
C GLY A 42 6.77 7.66 -17.20
N ASP A 43 6.94 6.60 -16.42
CA ASP A 43 8.17 5.81 -16.33
C ASP A 43 7.88 4.39 -16.85
N ALA A 44 8.49 4.03 -17.98
CA ALA A 44 8.18 2.79 -18.69
C ALA A 44 8.51 1.52 -17.85
N ALA A 45 9.50 1.58 -16.96
CA ALA A 45 9.85 0.45 -16.11
C ALA A 45 8.80 0.23 -15.01
N ILE A 46 8.35 1.32 -14.39
CA ILE A 46 7.26 1.30 -13.39
C ILE A 46 5.96 0.87 -14.05
N ASP A 47 5.61 1.48 -15.20
CA ASP A 47 4.36 1.21 -15.91
C ASP A 47 4.25 -0.25 -16.35
N ALA A 48 5.36 -0.89 -16.72
CA ALA A 48 5.39 -2.31 -17.07
C ALA A 48 5.03 -3.22 -15.87
N VAL A 49 5.49 -2.92 -14.66
CA VAL A 49 5.14 -3.68 -13.44
C VAL A 49 3.70 -3.37 -13.02
N LEU A 50 3.27 -2.11 -13.10
CA LEU A 50 1.89 -1.72 -12.79
C LEU A 50 0.87 -2.38 -13.70
N GLU A 51 1.12 -2.47 -15.01
CA GLU A 51 0.25 -3.15 -15.97
C GLU A 51 0.03 -4.62 -15.57
N LEU A 52 1.07 -5.30 -15.10
CA LEU A 52 0.97 -6.66 -14.59
C LEU A 52 0.12 -6.70 -13.31
N LEU A 53 0.47 -5.93 -12.29
CA LEU A 53 -0.23 -5.92 -10.98
C LEU A 53 -1.71 -5.57 -11.14
N ASP A 54 -2.06 -4.62 -12.01
CA ASP A 54 -3.44 -4.24 -12.29
C ASP A 54 -4.24 -5.36 -12.99
N SER A 55 -3.56 -6.34 -13.61
CA SER A 55 -4.20 -7.49 -14.26
C SER A 55 -4.56 -8.63 -13.29
N ALA A 56 -3.94 -8.68 -12.11
CA ALA A 56 -4.09 -9.76 -11.14
C ALA A 56 -5.54 -10.09 -10.72
N PRO A 57 -6.48 -9.13 -10.60
CA PRO A 57 -7.87 -9.44 -10.23
C PRO A 57 -8.55 -10.45 -11.18
N SER A 58 -8.16 -10.48 -12.44
CA SER A 58 -8.70 -11.44 -13.44
C SER A 58 -7.98 -12.79 -13.46
N ALA A 59 -6.86 -12.91 -12.77
CA ALA A 59 -6.04 -14.12 -12.77
C ALA A 59 -6.62 -15.20 -11.85
N ARG A 60 -6.27 -16.46 -12.16
CA ARG A 60 -6.61 -17.64 -11.37
C ARG A 60 -5.32 -18.34 -10.97
N PHE A 61 -5.10 -18.50 -9.66
CA PHE A 61 -3.85 -19.05 -9.15
C PHE A 61 -3.95 -19.47 -7.68
N SER A 62 -2.97 -20.27 -7.21
CA SER A 62 -2.53 -20.25 -5.80
C SER A 62 -1.10 -19.75 -5.72
N ALA A 63 -0.78 -19.09 -4.62
CA ALA A 63 0.52 -18.50 -4.39
C ALA A 63 0.87 -18.52 -2.89
N ASP A 64 2.09 -18.91 -2.59
CA ASP A 64 2.65 -18.91 -1.24
C ASP A 64 3.66 -17.77 -1.13
N PHE A 65 3.69 -17.12 0.02
CA PHE A 65 4.55 -15.98 0.29
C PHE A 65 5.20 -16.10 1.67
N THR A 66 6.40 -15.54 1.79
CA THR A 66 6.99 -15.17 3.07
C THR A 66 6.96 -13.65 3.20
N ILE A 67 6.49 -13.16 4.33
CA ILE A 67 6.36 -11.73 4.65
C ILE A 67 7.23 -11.45 5.87
N LEU A 68 8.24 -10.59 5.71
CA LEU A 68 9.07 -10.11 6.81
C LEU A 68 8.78 -8.64 7.06
N THR A 69 8.12 -8.34 8.19
CA THR A 69 8.00 -6.95 8.68
C THR A 69 9.31 -6.56 9.34
N ARG A 70 10.03 -5.59 8.78
CA ARG A 70 11.38 -5.21 9.24
C ARG A 70 11.36 -4.58 10.64
N PHE A 71 10.31 -3.80 10.93
CA PHE A 71 10.08 -3.32 12.28
C PHE A 71 9.61 -4.48 13.17
N GLY A 72 10.45 -4.86 14.12
CA GLY A 72 10.18 -6.00 15.02
C GLY A 72 10.69 -7.35 14.49
N GLY A 73 11.08 -7.47 13.21
CA GLY A 73 11.62 -8.70 12.63
C GLY A 73 10.61 -9.86 12.63
N ILE A 74 9.34 -9.56 12.34
CA ILE A 74 8.25 -10.56 12.34
C ILE A 74 8.20 -11.21 10.95
N GLU A 75 8.43 -12.51 10.90
CA GLU A 75 8.27 -13.33 9.71
C GLU A 75 6.95 -14.10 9.77
N THR A 76 6.19 -14.08 8.68
CA THR A 76 4.86 -14.69 8.59
C THR A 76 4.67 -15.29 7.21
N ASP A 77 4.18 -16.51 7.16
CA ASP A 77 3.77 -17.15 5.90
C ASP A 77 2.37 -16.69 5.50
N ALA A 78 2.16 -16.58 4.17
CA ALA A 78 0.85 -16.31 3.63
C ALA A 78 0.57 -17.20 2.42
N GLU A 79 -0.68 -17.62 2.29
CA GLU A 79 -1.21 -18.36 1.14
C GLU A 79 -2.38 -17.60 0.52
N VAL A 80 -2.41 -17.52 -0.80
CA VAL A 80 -3.51 -16.94 -1.56
C VAL A 80 -4.02 -17.97 -2.55
N VAL A 81 -5.32 -18.29 -2.48
CA VAL A 81 -6.02 -19.09 -3.47
C VAL A 81 -7.10 -18.23 -4.13
N GLN A 82 -6.92 -17.90 -5.41
CA GLN A 82 -7.84 -17.04 -6.15
C GLN A 82 -8.43 -17.76 -7.36
N LEU A 83 -9.75 -17.80 -7.45
CA LEU A 83 -10.49 -18.26 -8.63
C LEU A 83 -11.01 -17.11 -9.50
N SER A 84 -11.29 -15.99 -8.86
CA SER A 84 -11.68 -14.70 -9.45
C SER A 84 -11.52 -13.62 -8.39
N GLU A 85 -11.67 -12.34 -8.78
CA GLU A 85 -11.63 -11.21 -7.86
C GLU A 85 -12.56 -11.39 -6.64
N ASP A 86 -13.77 -11.91 -6.85
CA ASP A 86 -14.78 -12.10 -5.82
C ASP A 86 -14.73 -13.47 -5.12
N ARG A 87 -13.90 -14.40 -5.60
CA ARG A 87 -13.81 -15.75 -5.07
C ARG A 87 -12.37 -16.10 -4.75
N ARG A 88 -12.00 -15.87 -3.50
CA ARG A 88 -10.64 -16.11 -3.03
C ARG A 88 -10.58 -16.36 -1.52
N THR A 89 -9.57 -17.09 -1.13
CA THR A 89 -9.18 -17.29 0.28
C THR A 89 -7.74 -16.84 0.45
N LEU A 90 -7.47 -16.12 1.53
CA LEU A 90 -6.12 -15.73 1.91
C LEU A 90 -5.90 -16.15 3.35
N THR A 91 -4.81 -16.85 3.60
CA THR A 91 -4.35 -17.16 4.96
C THR A 91 -3.05 -16.41 5.20
N ILE A 92 -2.98 -15.62 6.27
CA ILE A 92 -1.80 -14.84 6.66
C ILE A 92 -1.54 -15.16 8.14
N GLY A 93 -0.54 -15.98 8.41
CA GLY A 93 -0.35 -16.57 9.73
C GLY A 93 -1.62 -17.28 10.20
N ASP A 94 -2.15 -16.89 11.35
CA ASP A 94 -3.39 -17.46 11.93
C ASP A 94 -4.67 -16.77 11.44
N VAL A 95 -4.61 -15.82 10.53
CA VAL A 95 -5.77 -15.06 10.05
C VAL A 95 -6.15 -15.48 8.64
N GLN A 96 -7.39 -15.96 8.49
CA GLN A 96 -7.94 -16.31 7.16
C GLN A 96 -9.02 -15.32 6.76
N PHE A 97 -8.90 -14.81 5.53
CA PHE A 97 -9.91 -14.02 4.84
C PHE A 97 -10.58 -14.87 3.77
N ARG A 98 -11.91 -14.96 3.80
CA ARG A 98 -12.69 -15.63 2.78
C ARG A 98 -13.59 -14.63 2.08
N LEU A 99 -13.54 -14.61 0.75
CA LEU A 99 -14.38 -13.80 -0.11
C LEU A 99 -15.08 -14.76 -1.09
N ASP A 100 -16.42 -14.82 -1.06
CA ASP A 100 -17.23 -15.60 -1.98
C ASP A 100 -18.45 -14.77 -2.41
N GLY A 101 -18.26 -13.96 -3.44
CA GLY A 101 -19.23 -12.99 -3.90
C GLY A 101 -19.53 -11.93 -2.85
N ALA A 102 -20.78 -11.90 -2.37
CA ALA A 102 -21.21 -10.98 -1.30
C ALA A 102 -20.80 -11.44 0.10
N ASP A 103 -20.55 -12.73 0.27
CA ASP A 103 -20.19 -13.31 1.56
C ASP A 103 -18.68 -13.10 1.83
N ARG A 104 -18.41 -12.38 2.91
CA ARG A 104 -17.03 -12.08 3.33
C ARG A 104 -16.89 -12.38 4.80
N SER A 105 -15.79 -13.01 5.18
CA SER A 105 -15.48 -13.28 6.58
C SER A 105 -13.99 -13.19 6.85
N THR A 106 -13.67 -12.97 8.13
CA THR A 106 -12.31 -13.04 8.65
C THR A 106 -12.32 -13.94 9.86
N CYS A 107 -11.56 -15.03 9.80
CA CYS A 107 -11.45 -16.02 10.85
C CYS A 107 -10.06 -15.98 11.49
N ASN A 108 -9.98 -16.29 12.77
CA ASN A 108 -8.72 -16.64 13.43
C ASN A 108 -8.68 -18.18 13.51
N LEU A 109 -7.69 -18.79 12.86
CA LEU A 109 -7.57 -20.24 12.74
C LEU A 109 -7.18 -20.90 14.07
N ALA A 110 -6.44 -20.19 14.93
CA ALA A 110 -6.02 -20.73 16.23
C ALA A 110 -7.19 -20.82 17.22
N SER A 111 -8.11 -19.84 17.24
CA SER A 111 -9.28 -19.84 18.13
C SER A 111 -10.56 -20.37 17.48
N GLY A 112 -10.63 -20.44 16.15
CA GLY A 112 -11.85 -20.75 15.40
C GLY A 112 -12.86 -19.60 15.34
N ASP A 113 -12.54 -18.41 15.83
CA ASP A 113 -13.44 -17.27 15.87
C ASP A 113 -13.53 -16.57 14.51
N CYS A 114 -14.74 -16.48 13.95
CA CYS A 114 -15.01 -15.80 12.70
C CYS A 114 -15.86 -14.54 12.90
N ALA A 115 -15.54 -13.49 12.13
CA ALA A 115 -16.31 -12.25 12.04
C ALA A 115 -16.75 -12.00 10.59
N SER A 116 -17.96 -11.46 10.41
CA SER A 116 -18.42 -11.03 9.11
C SER A 116 -17.60 -9.84 8.58
N GLY A 117 -17.34 -9.86 7.27
CA GLY A 117 -16.57 -8.85 6.55
C GLY A 117 -15.07 -9.02 6.71
N VAL A 118 -14.34 -8.18 5.96
CA VAL A 118 -12.88 -8.12 5.97
C VAL A 118 -12.40 -7.29 7.16
N LYS A 119 -11.49 -7.83 7.98
CA LYS A 119 -10.94 -7.20 9.18
C LYS A 119 -9.42 -7.10 9.11
N ASN A 120 -8.90 -6.18 8.25
CA ASN A 120 -7.45 -5.95 8.11
C ASN A 120 -6.74 -5.57 9.42
N ASN A 121 -7.47 -5.03 10.40
CA ASN A 121 -6.89 -4.73 11.71
C ASN A 121 -6.38 -5.97 12.46
N ARG A 122 -6.70 -7.18 12.04
CA ARG A 122 -6.17 -8.42 12.61
C ARG A 122 -4.74 -8.74 12.15
N ILE A 123 -4.28 -8.09 11.10
CA ILE A 123 -2.92 -8.22 10.54
C ILE A 123 -2.21 -6.87 10.42
N SER A 124 -2.66 -5.85 11.17
CA SER A 124 -2.14 -4.47 11.06
C SER A 124 -0.66 -4.32 11.43
N ASP A 125 -0.16 -5.17 12.31
CA ASP A 125 1.24 -5.25 12.73
C ASP A 125 2.17 -5.76 11.64
N LEU A 126 1.64 -6.42 10.61
CA LEU A 126 2.41 -6.84 9.44
C LEU A 126 2.56 -5.75 8.37
N GLN A 127 1.92 -4.58 8.55
CA GLN A 127 1.95 -3.43 7.61
C GLN A 127 1.46 -3.76 6.20
N ILE A 128 0.56 -4.73 6.08
CA ILE A 128 -0.09 -5.17 4.86
C ILE A 128 -1.60 -5.28 5.05
N THR A 129 -2.31 -5.43 3.94
CA THR A 129 -3.73 -5.79 3.93
C THR A 129 -3.97 -7.15 3.23
N HIS A 130 -5.22 -7.62 3.25
CA HIS A 130 -5.63 -8.82 2.52
C HIS A 130 -5.50 -8.70 0.98
N ARG A 131 -5.01 -7.57 0.45
CA ARG A 131 -4.80 -7.30 -0.98
C ARG A 131 -3.32 -7.11 -1.34
N PHE A 132 -2.42 -7.49 -0.43
CA PHE A 132 -0.98 -7.22 -0.53
C PHE A 132 -0.35 -7.77 -1.82
N TYR A 133 -0.86 -8.87 -2.34
CA TYR A 133 -0.27 -9.62 -3.45
C TYR A 133 -0.51 -9.02 -4.84
N ALA A 134 -1.26 -7.92 -4.95
CA ALA A 134 -1.54 -7.21 -6.21
C ALA A 134 -1.95 -5.76 -5.99
N GLU A 135 -3.21 -5.50 -5.61
CA GLU A 135 -3.80 -4.15 -5.57
C GLU A 135 -3.06 -3.21 -4.61
N GLU A 136 -2.72 -3.67 -3.40
CA GLU A 136 -1.95 -2.86 -2.46
C GLU A 136 -0.52 -2.62 -2.97
N ALA A 137 0.11 -3.63 -3.59
CA ALA A 137 1.43 -3.48 -4.21
C ALA A 137 1.41 -2.42 -5.33
N ALA A 138 0.36 -2.42 -6.17
CA ALA A 138 0.20 -1.42 -7.21
C ALA A 138 0.00 0.00 -6.64
N ILE A 139 -0.75 0.14 -5.54
CA ILE A 139 -0.93 1.44 -4.86
C ILE A 139 0.41 1.92 -4.29
N ARG A 140 1.17 1.07 -3.60
CA ARG A 140 2.51 1.41 -3.07
C ARG A 140 3.45 1.82 -4.19
N LEU A 141 3.51 1.03 -5.26
CA LEU A 141 4.35 1.32 -6.42
C LEU A 141 4.03 2.69 -7.06
N ARG A 142 2.75 3.08 -7.15
CA ARG A 142 2.37 4.42 -7.63
C ARG A 142 2.81 5.54 -6.68
N GLN A 143 2.71 5.31 -5.37
CA GLN A 143 3.18 6.27 -4.37
C GLN A 143 4.69 6.47 -4.47
N ASP A 144 5.46 5.38 -4.58
CA ASP A 144 6.91 5.42 -4.71
C ASP A 144 7.35 6.03 -6.04
N ALA A 145 6.60 5.80 -7.12
CA ALA A 145 6.82 6.47 -8.40
C ALA A 145 6.78 8.00 -8.27
N GLY A 146 5.84 8.53 -7.48
CA GLY A 146 5.73 9.96 -7.19
C GLY A 146 6.87 10.48 -6.28
N ALA A 147 7.45 9.64 -5.45
CA ALA A 147 8.49 9.99 -4.48
C ALA A 147 9.93 9.71 -4.95
N ARG A 148 10.10 9.17 -6.17
CA ARG A 148 11.42 8.77 -6.69
C ARG A 148 12.39 9.95 -6.78
N THR A 149 13.66 9.68 -6.46
CA THR A 149 14.73 10.67 -6.43
C THR A 149 15.72 10.55 -7.60
N GLY A 150 15.58 9.50 -8.44
CA GLY A 150 16.48 9.21 -9.56
C GLY A 150 15.82 8.40 -10.66
N THR A 151 16.65 7.85 -11.55
CA THR A 151 16.21 6.97 -12.64
C THR A 151 15.94 5.57 -12.09
N THR A 152 14.89 4.95 -12.58
CA THR A 152 14.54 3.56 -12.27
C THR A 152 15.41 2.58 -13.04
N ASP A 153 15.54 1.35 -12.54
CA ASP A 153 16.23 0.26 -13.22
C ASP A 153 15.25 -0.89 -13.47
N ALA A 154 15.08 -1.25 -14.76
CA ALA A 154 14.22 -2.35 -15.17
C ALA A 154 15.02 -3.65 -15.20
N GLN A 155 14.47 -4.70 -14.58
CA GLN A 155 15.11 -6.00 -14.49
C GLN A 155 14.14 -7.12 -14.86
N GLN A 156 14.70 -8.24 -15.36
CA GLN A 156 14.00 -9.51 -15.53
C GLN A 156 14.71 -10.55 -14.69
N THR A 157 13.96 -11.32 -13.93
CA THR A 157 14.52 -12.38 -13.07
C THR A 157 13.57 -13.58 -13.00
N GLU A 158 13.95 -14.58 -12.22
CA GLU A 158 13.12 -15.73 -11.91
C GLU A 158 12.87 -15.78 -10.39
N ILE A 159 11.59 -15.86 -9.97
CA ILE A 159 11.18 -15.95 -8.56
C ILE A 159 10.16 -17.10 -8.47
N ALA A 160 10.36 -18.00 -7.52
CA ALA A 160 9.54 -19.20 -7.36
C ALA A 160 9.42 -20.05 -8.65
N GLY A 161 10.49 -20.10 -9.47
CA GLY A 161 10.50 -20.80 -10.75
C GLY A 161 9.68 -20.14 -11.86
N GLN A 162 9.27 -18.89 -11.70
CA GLN A 162 8.46 -18.12 -12.66
C GLN A 162 9.21 -16.87 -13.15
N PRO A 163 9.11 -16.51 -14.44
CA PRO A 163 9.63 -15.24 -14.94
C PRO A 163 8.95 -14.05 -14.26
N ALA A 164 9.73 -13.11 -13.76
CA ALA A 164 9.24 -11.90 -13.11
C ALA A 164 9.83 -10.65 -13.76
N THR A 165 8.99 -9.64 -13.96
CA THR A 165 9.36 -8.29 -14.39
C THR A 165 9.51 -7.42 -13.17
N CYS A 166 10.66 -6.78 -13.02
CA CYS A 166 11.01 -5.99 -11.85
C CYS A 166 11.37 -4.55 -12.20
N VAL A 167 11.16 -3.66 -11.23
CA VAL A 167 11.67 -2.30 -11.23
C VAL A 167 12.32 -1.99 -9.89
N VAL A 168 13.48 -1.33 -9.93
CA VAL A 168 14.13 -0.74 -8.77
C VAL A 168 13.95 0.77 -8.82
N ILE A 169 13.46 1.36 -7.73
CA ILE A 169 13.14 2.78 -7.62
C ILE A 169 14.01 3.40 -6.53
N PRO A 170 14.88 4.37 -6.83
CA PRO A 170 15.63 5.11 -5.83
C PRO A 170 14.72 6.09 -5.09
N LEU A 171 14.62 5.94 -3.78
CA LEU A 171 13.91 6.84 -2.87
C LEU A 171 14.88 7.56 -1.92
N GLY A 172 14.39 8.56 -1.20
CA GLY A 172 15.21 9.30 -0.22
C GLY A 172 15.74 8.44 0.95
N GLY A 173 15.09 7.30 1.23
CA GLY A 173 15.45 6.37 2.30
C GLY A 173 16.20 5.12 1.87
N GLY A 174 16.48 4.95 0.58
CA GLY A 174 17.09 3.74 -0.02
C GLY A 174 16.31 3.29 -1.25
N ASP A 175 16.79 2.24 -1.88
CA ASP A 175 16.14 1.68 -3.05
C ASP A 175 14.97 0.77 -2.63
N VAL A 176 13.91 0.78 -3.43
CA VAL A 176 12.77 -0.13 -3.30
C VAL A 176 12.67 -0.96 -4.58
N GLN A 177 12.41 -2.26 -4.43
CA GLN A 177 12.24 -3.16 -5.55
C GLN A 177 10.82 -3.73 -5.58
N TYR A 178 10.21 -3.73 -6.76
CA TYR A 178 8.94 -4.39 -7.04
C TYR A 178 9.12 -5.36 -8.20
N CYS A 179 8.60 -6.59 -8.05
CA CYS A 179 8.55 -7.59 -9.12
C CYS A 179 7.15 -8.16 -9.24
N ALA A 180 6.67 -8.37 -10.45
CA ALA A 180 5.40 -9.01 -10.74
C ALA A 180 5.57 -10.15 -11.76
N LEU A 181 4.80 -11.23 -11.59
CA LEU A 181 4.68 -12.29 -12.56
C LEU A 181 3.83 -11.85 -13.77
N ALA A 182 3.92 -12.57 -14.89
CA ALA A 182 3.05 -12.35 -16.05
C ALA A 182 1.54 -12.54 -15.75
N SER A 183 1.21 -13.25 -14.67
CA SER A 183 -0.18 -13.40 -14.17
C SER A 183 -0.66 -12.18 -13.38
N GLY A 184 0.20 -11.18 -13.13
CA GLY A 184 -0.09 -10.01 -12.32
C GLY A 184 0.14 -10.19 -10.82
N VAL A 185 0.46 -11.40 -10.38
CA VAL A 185 0.75 -11.67 -8.97
C VAL A 185 2.07 -11.04 -8.58
N LEU A 186 2.10 -10.37 -7.44
CA LEU A 186 3.31 -9.86 -6.83
C LEU A 186 4.32 -11.00 -6.64
N ALA A 187 5.55 -10.79 -7.10
CA ALA A 187 6.63 -11.74 -6.86
C ALA A 187 7.59 -11.27 -5.76
N LEU A 188 7.80 -9.95 -5.66
CA LEU A 188 8.68 -9.35 -4.64
C LEU A 188 8.27 -7.91 -4.36
N ILE A 189 8.25 -7.55 -3.09
CA ILE A 189 8.49 -6.18 -2.61
C ILE A 189 9.68 -6.26 -1.65
N ASP A 190 10.65 -5.38 -1.84
CA ASP A 190 11.76 -5.20 -0.92
C ASP A 190 11.94 -3.71 -0.65
N ASP A 191 11.42 -3.25 0.50
CA ASP A 191 11.49 -1.86 0.94
C ASP A 191 12.03 -1.74 2.38
N ALA A 192 12.06 -0.53 2.93
CA ALA A 192 12.57 -0.26 4.27
C ALA A 192 11.69 -0.86 5.38
N ASP A 193 10.40 -1.11 5.12
CA ASP A 193 9.40 -1.50 6.10
C ASP A 193 9.06 -2.99 6.02
N VAL A 194 8.99 -3.53 4.78
CA VAL A 194 8.55 -4.89 4.54
C VAL A 194 9.36 -5.56 3.43
N HIS A 195 9.56 -6.87 3.58
CA HIS A 195 10.03 -7.74 2.51
C HIS A 195 8.96 -8.81 2.28
N ILE A 196 8.41 -8.86 1.09
CA ILE A 196 7.41 -9.86 0.67
C ILE A 196 8.00 -10.61 -0.50
N GLU A 197 8.13 -11.92 -0.39
CA GLU A 197 8.67 -12.77 -1.44
C GLU A 197 7.72 -13.92 -1.75
N LEU A 198 7.44 -14.11 -3.04
CA LEU A 198 6.71 -15.27 -3.55
C LEU A 198 7.61 -16.52 -3.44
N THR A 199 7.12 -17.55 -2.76
CA THR A 199 7.85 -18.82 -2.53
C THR A 199 7.27 -19.99 -3.32
N GLY A 200 5.99 -19.91 -3.71
CA GLY A 200 5.28 -20.91 -4.50
C GLY A 200 4.23 -20.30 -5.43
N TYR A 201 4.02 -20.91 -6.61
CA TYR A 201 3.00 -20.44 -7.57
C TYR A 201 2.44 -21.60 -8.39
N ASP A 202 1.11 -21.70 -8.48
CA ASP A 202 0.40 -22.63 -9.34
C ASP A 202 -0.77 -21.94 -10.06
N ALA A 203 -0.79 -21.99 -11.39
CA ALA A 203 -1.87 -21.45 -12.22
C ALA A 203 -3.06 -22.43 -12.38
N SER A 204 -2.95 -23.67 -11.89
CA SER A 204 -3.94 -24.74 -12.14
C SER A 204 -4.92 -24.98 -10.99
N VAL A 205 -5.37 -23.91 -10.33
CA VAL A 205 -6.25 -23.96 -9.14
C VAL A 205 -7.67 -24.39 -9.47
N ALA A 206 -8.27 -25.23 -8.63
CA ALA A 206 -9.66 -25.69 -8.73
C ALA A 206 -10.54 -25.16 -7.58
N ALA A 207 -11.86 -25.16 -7.78
CA ALA A 207 -12.81 -24.67 -6.76
C ALA A 207 -12.75 -25.42 -5.41
N ARG A 208 -12.27 -26.67 -5.40
CA ARG A 208 -12.04 -27.45 -4.18
C ARG A 208 -10.91 -26.88 -3.31
N ASP A 209 -9.99 -26.15 -3.90
CA ASP A 209 -8.81 -25.60 -3.22
C ASP A 209 -9.17 -24.38 -2.33
N LEU A 210 -10.36 -23.77 -2.57
CA LEU A 210 -10.94 -22.75 -1.66
C LEU A 210 -11.58 -23.36 -0.40
N ALA A 211 -11.85 -24.66 -0.42
CA ALA A 211 -12.58 -25.35 0.66
C ALA A 211 -11.64 -26.03 1.66
N SER A 212 -10.37 -25.68 1.69
CA SER A 212 -9.44 -26.20 2.70
C SER A 212 -9.91 -25.76 4.08
N ASP A 213 -10.26 -26.73 4.90
CA ASP A 213 -10.94 -26.64 6.22
C ASP A 213 -10.16 -25.81 7.25
#